data_c9857dc4657d4471f545df91d3206ae6
#
_entry.id   c9857dc4657d4471f545df91d3206ae6
#
_cell.length_a   1.000
_cell.length_b   1.000
_cell.length_c   1.000
_cell.angle_alpha   90.00
_cell.angle_beta   90.00
_cell.angle_gamma   90.00
#
_symmetry.space_group_name_H-M   'P 1'
#
loop_
_entity.id
_entity.type
_entity.pdbx_description
1 polymer ?
#
loop_
_entity_poly.entity_id
_entity_poly.type
_entity_poly.pdbx_seq_one_letter_code
_entity_poly.pdbx_strand_id
1 'polypeptide(L)'
;MRRTKIICTIGPASDNEEMLNKLIDAGMNVARFNFSHGTHEEAKEKFDRLKAVCHVRRAPVAFLQDTKGPEIRLRDFEGGKVQLTRGQKFTLTTEDILGNACRASITYKDLPKDVSAGGAILIDDGLIELHVDSVDGTEIECTVVNGGPVSNHKGVNVPGAELSMPFISEQDRSDIEFGCDLGYDYIAASFTRSAEDVLAIREILNAKGSDAKIIAKIENMQGINNLEGILDAADGIMVARGDLGVEVPLEEVPVLQKKMIRMAARKGKICVTATQMLDSMMKNPRPTRAESTDVANAIYDGTTAIMLSGETASGAYPEESVRTMARIAERTENDINYARRMSAVEEMDRSDITSAISHATCMVAEDVHAKAIITVTMSGFTARRLSAQRPVCGIIACTPDRAKGRQMNLLFGVHPVIIPEAGTEEELFRAAIEAAKKFDDVRPGDTVVLTAGVPLGVAGNTNMVRVIEVE
;
A
#
# COMPACT_ATOMS: atom_id res chain seq x y z
N MET A 1 4.71 6.89 20.40
CA MET A 1 4.98 6.06 19.18
C MET A 1 3.85 6.28 18.16
N ARG A 2 4.17 6.71 16.91
CA ARG A 2 3.18 6.86 15.83
C ARG A 2 2.66 5.48 15.39
N ARG A 3 1.35 5.35 15.17
CA ARG A 3 0.69 4.07 14.83
C ARG A 3 0.46 3.91 13.34
N THR A 4 0.03 4.99 12.65
CA THR A 4 -0.16 5.01 11.19
C THR A 4 1.19 4.92 10.48
N LYS A 5 1.33 4.04 9.50
CA LYS A 5 2.57 3.80 8.79
C LYS A 5 2.73 4.76 7.61
N ILE A 6 3.97 5.05 7.25
CA ILE A 6 4.29 5.89 6.08
C ILE A 6 5.04 5.05 5.06
N ILE A 7 4.51 5.03 3.83
CA ILE A 7 5.13 4.44 2.67
C ILE A 7 5.73 5.58 1.84
N CYS A 8 7.01 5.47 1.48
CA CYS A 8 7.70 6.45 0.63
C CYS A 8 8.13 5.80 -0.67
N THR A 9 7.79 6.40 -1.80
CA THR A 9 8.29 5.94 -3.11
C THR A 9 9.73 6.41 -3.30
N ILE A 10 10.61 5.47 -3.62
CA ILE A 10 12.03 5.73 -3.89
C ILE A 10 12.20 6.07 -5.38
N GLY A 11 12.83 7.20 -5.63
CA GLY A 11 13.07 7.69 -6.98
C GLY A 11 14.24 8.69 -7.02
N PRO A 12 14.43 9.42 -8.12
CA PRO A 12 15.61 10.26 -8.33
C PRO A 12 15.91 11.27 -7.20
N ALA A 13 14.88 11.77 -6.51
CA ALA A 13 15.06 12.71 -5.39
C ALA A 13 15.48 12.04 -4.08
N SER A 14 15.28 10.74 -3.95
CA SER A 14 15.47 10.00 -2.68
C SER A 14 16.44 8.83 -2.79
N ASP A 15 16.92 8.49 -4.00
CA ASP A 15 17.79 7.35 -4.25
C ASP A 15 19.26 7.69 -4.02
N ASN A 16 19.61 8.11 -2.81
CA ASN A 16 20.99 8.26 -2.35
C ASN A 16 21.04 8.01 -0.84
N GLU A 17 22.22 7.61 -0.35
CA GLU A 17 22.40 7.17 1.04
C GLU A 17 22.02 8.28 2.05
N GLU A 18 22.38 9.54 1.80
CA GLU A 18 22.08 10.66 2.68
C GLU A 18 20.56 10.85 2.83
N MET A 19 19.84 10.90 1.70
CA MET A 19 18.40 11.11 1.72
C MET A 19 17.66 9.89 2.29
N LEU A 20 18.08 8.67 1.99
CA LEU A 20 17.50 7.46 2.59
C LEU A 20 17.61 7.48 4.12
N ASN A 21 18.76 7.92 4.67
CA ASN A 21 18.91 8.12 6.11
C ASN A 21 17.91 9.16 6.64
N LYS A 22 17.77 10.31 5.96
CA LYS A 22 16.83 11.37 6.35
C LYS A 22 15.37 10.90 6.31
N LEU A 23 14.97 10.11 5.29
CA LEU A 23 13.62 9.57 5.20
C LEU A 23 13.32 8.59 6.34
N ILE A 24 14.28 7.75 6.73
CA ILE A 24 14.15 6.85 7.88
C ILE A 24 13.96 7.66 9.16
N ASP A 25 14.78 8.69 9.39
CA ASP A 25 14.68 9.58 10.56
C ASP A 25 13.38 10.40 10.57
N ALA A 26 12.87 10.76 9.40
CA ALA A 26 11.60 11.44 9.24
C ALA A 26 10.38 10.53 9.50
N GLY A 27 10.59 9.21 9.50
CA GLY A 27 9.56 8.23 9.86
C GLY A 27 9.08 7.29 8.75
N MET A 28 9.86 7.08 7.69
CA MET A 28 9.59 6.07 6.67
C MET A 28 9.52 4.67 7.29
N ASN A 29 8.43 3.96 7.07
CA ASN A 29 8.23 2.58 7.49
C ASN A 29 8.41 1.57 6.35
N VAL A 30 8.03 1.97 5.14
CA VAL A 30 8.06 1.13 3.94
C VAL A 30 8.61 1.94 2.77
N ALA A 31 9.50 1.35 2.02
CA ALA A 31 10.00 1.89 0.77
C ALA A 31 9.29 1.21 -0.41
N ARG A 32 8.62 2.00 -1.24
CA ARG A 32 7.94 1.55 -2.46
C ARG A 32 8.85 1.74 -3.66
N PHE A 33 8.95 0.70 -4.48
CA PHE A 33 9.67 0.68 -5.76
C PHE A 33 8.64 0.48 -6.87
N ASN A 34 8.52 1.48 -7.75
CA ASN A 34 7.60 1.43 -8.87
C ASN A 34 8.24 0.72 -10.07
N PHE A 35 7.68 -0.42 -10.47
CA PHE A 35 8.14 -1.23 -11.60
C PHE A 35 7.47 -0.86 -12.94
N SER A 36 6.62 0.16 -12.95
CA SER A 36 6.08 0.70 -14.22
C SER A 36 7.16 1.34 -15.09
N HIS A 37 8.31 1.69 -14.50
CA HIS A 37 9.42 2.39 -15.16
C HIS A 37 10.76 1.83 -14.70
N GLY A 38 11.77 1.88 -15.58
CA GLY A 38 13.12 1.44 -15.29
C GLY A 38 13.39 -0.03 -15.62
N THR A 39 14.60 -0.47 -15.37
CA THR A 39 15.07 -1.84 -15.59
C THR A 39 15.24 -2.61 -14.29
N HIS A 40 15.39 -3.94 -14.38
CA HIS A 40 15.71 -4.78 -13.22
C HIS A 40 17.04 -4.39 -12.56
N GLU A 41 18.03 -3.96 -13.36
CA GLU A 41 19.33 -3.51 -12.89
C GLU A 41 19.19 -2.25 -12.03
N GLU A 42 18.47 -1.24 -12.51
CA GLU A 42 18.20 -0.02 -11.77
C GLU A 42 17.41 -0.28 -10.47
N ALA A 43 16.42 -1.15 -10.54
CA ALA A 43 15.63 -1.54 -9.37
C ALA A 43 16.50 -2.25 -8.32
N LYS A 44 17.42 -3.14 -8.77
CA LYS A 44 18.36 -3.83 -7.90
C LYS A 44 19.34 -2.88 -7.23
N GLU A 45 19.91 -1.92 -7.95
CA GLU A 45 20.83 -0.93 -7.38
C GLU A 45 20.17 -0.12 -6.25
N LYS A 46 18.94 0.36 -6.48
CA LYS A 46 18.15 1.09 -5.47
C LYS A 46 17.83 0.21 -4.26
N PHE A 47 17.43 -1.04 -4.52
CA PHE A 47 17.13 -2.02 -3.47
C PHE A 47 18.36 -2.31 -2.61
N ASP A 48 19.51 -2.61 -3.22
CA ASP A 48 20.74 -2.94 -2.51
C ASP A 48 21.27 -1.75 -1.69
N ARG A 49 21.16 -0.52 -2.22
CA ARG A 49 21.53 0.71 -1.51
C ARG A 49 20.70 0.90 -0.24
N LEU A 50 19.38 0.82 -0.36
CA LEU A 50 18.50 0.94 0.81
C LEU A 50 18.74 -0.21 1.81
N LYS A 51 18.92 -1.44 1.31
CA LYS A 51 19.20 -2.60 2.15
C LYS A 51 20.50 -2.43 2.97
N ALA A 52 21.54 -1.84 2.37
CA ALA A 52 22.78 -1.50 3.05
C ALA A 52 22.55 -0.47 4.16
N VAL A 53 21.84 0.63 3.86
CA VAL A 53 21.46 1.65 4.86
C VAL A 53 20.68 1.03 6.02
N CYS A 54 19.65 0.24 5.71
CA CYS A 54 18.84 -0.44 6.73
C CYS A 54 19.67 -1.42 7.59
N HIS A 55 20.65 -2.09 6.99
CA HIS A 55 21.53 -3.01 7.72
C HIS A 55 22.40 -2.27 8.75
N VAL A 56 23.06 -1.18 8.34
CA VAL A 56 23.91 -0.35 9.20
C VAL A 56 23.09 0.27 10.34
N ARG A 57 21.91 0.79 10.04
CA ARG A 57 21.02 1.43 11.01
C ARG A 57 20.22 0.46 11.86
N ARG A 58 20.18 -0.81 11.51
CA ARG A 58 19.27 -1.82 12.08
C ARG A 58 17.80 -1.40 11.97
N ALA A 59 17.45 -0.62 10.92
CA ALA A 59 16.11 -0.13 10.70
C ALA A 59 15.25 -1.21 10.00
N PRO A 60 14.04 -1.51 10.52
CA PRO A 60 13.18 -2.56 9.95
C PRO A 60 12.29 -2.01 8.81
N VAL A 61 12.85 -1.23 7.89
CA VAL A 61 12.09 -0.71 6.73
C VAL A 61 11.71 -1.85 5.81
N ALA A 62 10.42 -1.98 5.49
CA ALA A 62 9.92 -2.97 4.55
C ALA A 62 10.10 -2.51 3.09
N PHE A 63 10.23 -3.48 2.19
CA PHE A 63 10.40 -3.27 0.75
C PHE A 63 9.11 -3.67 0.04
N LEU A 64 8.49 -2.74 -0.68
CA LEU A 64 7.26 -2.94 -1.43
C LEU A 64 7.54 -2.76 -2.92
N GLN A 65 7.33 -3.82 -3.69
CA GLN A 65 7.32 -3.80 -5.14
C GLN A 65 5.92 -3.43 -5.62
N ASP A 66 5.80 -2.39 -6.46
CA ASP A 66 4.54 -1.98 -7.07
C ASP A 66 4.57 -2.37 -8.55
N THR A 67 3.70 -3.30 -8.96
CA THR A 67 3.68 -3.86 -10.31
C THR A 67 3.10 -2.86 -11.30
N LYS A 68 3.43 -3.03 -12.58
CA LYS A 68 2.86 -2.23 -13.65
C LYS A 68 1.37 -2.53 -13.85
N GLY A 69 1.02 -3.80 -13.92
CA GLY A 69 -0.34 -4.28 -14.18
C GLY A 69 -0.82 -4.07 -15.62
N PRO A 70 -2.08 -4.45 -15.89
CA PRO A 70 -2.67 -4.42 -17.24
C PRO A 70 -3.08 -2.99 -17.65
N GLU A 71 -2.15 -2.20 -18.15
CA GLU A 71 -2.39 -0.85 -18.65
C GLU A 71 -2.62 -0.82 -20.17
N ILE A 72 -3.58 0.00 -20.59
CA ILE A 72 -3.77 0.36 -21.99
C ILE A 72 -3.09 1.71 -22.24
N ARG A 73 -2.29 1.82 -23.30
CA ARG A 73 -1.60 3.06 -23.65
C ARG A 73 -1.76 3.39 -25.14
N LEU A 74 -1.73 4.67 -25.47
CA LEU A 74 -1.51 5.13 -26.84
C LEU A 74 -0.07 4.78 -27.26
N ARG A 75 0.13 4.62 -28.55
CA ARG A 75 1.45 4.50 -29.17
C ARG A 75 1.99 5.86 -29.60
N ASP A 76 2.97 5.87 -30.50
CA ASP A 76 3.66 7.07 -30.95
C ASP A 76 2.81 7.92 -31.92
N PHE A 77 2.98 9.24 -31.83
CA PHE A 77 2.40 10.23 -32.70
C PHE A 77 3.45 10.87 -33.61
N GLU A 78 3.03 11.30 -34.79
CA GLU A 78 3.80 12.18 -35.66
C GLU A 78 4.19 13.45 -34.90
N GLY A 79 5.49 13.75 -34.81
CA GLY A 79 5.99 14.89 -34.05
C GLY A 79 5.84 14.76 -32.50
N GLY A 80 5.50 13.56 -32.00
CA GLY A 80 5.47 13.23 -30.56
C GLY A 80 4.24 13.72 -29.79
N LYS A 81 3.43 14.62 -30.38
CA LYS A 81 2.18 15.11 -29.76
C LYS A 81 1.22 15.69 -30.80
N VAL A 82 -0.08 15.64 -30.49
CA VAL A 82 -1.15 16.26 -31.28
C VAL A 82 -2.07 17.08 -30.40
N GLN A 83 -2.82 18.00 -30.97
CA GLN A 83 -3.85 18.77 -30.30
C GLN A 83 -5.22 18.24 -30.74
N LEU A 84 -6.03 17.76 -29.78
CA LEU A 84 -7.43 17.40 -30.02
C LEU A 84 -8.35 18.55 -29.65
N THR A 85 -9.41 18.76 -30.40
CA THR A 85 -10.39 19.81 -30.16
C THR A 85 -11.78 19.21 -29.95
N ARG A 86 -12.57 19.83 -29.05
CA ARG A 86 -13.93 19.40 -28.77
C ARG A 86 -14.80 19.31 -30.04
N GLY A 87 -15.55 18.22 -30.18
CA GLY A 87 -16.43 17.92 -31.31
C GLY A 87 -15.72 17.31 -32.50
N GLN A 88 -14.40 17.20 -32.48
CA GLN A 88 -13.60 16.54 -33.53
C GLN A 88 -13.84 15.03 -33.50
N LYS A 89 -13.82 14.40 -34.69
CA LYS A 89 -13.74 12.95 -34.81
C LYS A 89 -12.31 12.47 -34.58
N PHE A 90 -12.17 11.40 -33.83
CA PHE A 90 -10.89 10.78 -33.50
C PHE A 90 -11.05 9.27 -33.41
N THR A 91 -10.22 8.52 -34.12
CA THR A 91 -10.31 7.06 -34.17
C THR A 91 -9.17 6.42 -33.38
N LEU A 92 -9.49 5.52 -32.44
CA LEU A 92 -8.51 4.61 -31.86
C LEU A 92 -8.48 3.32 -32.66
N THR A 93 -7.27 2.83 -32.94
CA THR A 93 -7.09 1.62 -33.75
C THR A 93 -6.14 0.63 -33.11
N THR A 94 -6.39 -0.65 -33.34
CA THR A 94 -5.48 -1.73 -32.94
C THR A 94 -4.39 -2.01 -33.99
N GLU A 95 -4.45 -1.36 -35.17
CA GLU A 95 -3.38 -1.42 -36.16
C GLU A 95 -2.14 -0.67 -35.66
N ASP A 96 -0.95 -1.13 -36.06
CA ASP A 96 0.30 -0.45 -35.73
C ASP A 96 0.57 0.69 -36.71
N ILE A 97 0.14 1.89 -36.35
CA ILE A 97 0.33 3.11 -37.12
C ILE A 97 1.03 4.18 -36.29
N LEU A 98 1.66 5.12 -36.97
CA LEU A 98 2.08 6.39 -36.38
C LEU A 98 0.85 7.31 -36.28
N GLY A 99 0.47 7.70 -35.07
CA GLY A 99 -0.75 8.47 -34.79
C GLY A 99 -0.65 9.92 -35.28
N ASN A 100 -1.82 10.52 -35.50
CA ASN A 100 -1.96 11.92 -35.88
C ASN A 100 -3.20 12.55 -35.24
N ALA A 101 -3.61 13.74 -35.63
CA ALA A 101 -4.76 14.42 -35.06
C ALA A 101 -6.12 13.73 -35.32
N CYS A 102 -6.19 12.72 -36.18
CA CYS A 102 -7.44 12.03 -36.55
C CYS A 102 -7.48 10.58 -36.06
N ARG A 103 -6.33 9.93 -35.91
CA ARG A 103 -6.25 8.50 -35.62
C ARG A 103 -5.01 8.18 -34.80
N ALA A 104 -5.14 7.28 -33.81
CA ALA A 104 -4.02 6.81 -32.99
C ALA A 104 -4.10 5.32 -32.69
N SER A 105 -2.93 4.68 -32.60
CA SER A 105 -2.78 3.28 -32.26
C SER A 105 -2.79 3.09 -30.73
N ILE A 106 -3.39 1.97 -30.28
CA ILE A 106 -3.42 1.54 -28.88
C ILE A 106 -2.65 0.24 -28.67
N THR A 107 -2.18 0.02 -27.44
CA THR A 107 -1.41 -1.19 -27.09
C THR A 107 -2.28 -2.44 -26.96
N TYR A 108 -3.52 -2.31 -26.49
CA TYR A 108 -4.43 -3.43 -26.26
C TYR A 108 -5.27 -3.75 -27.49
N LYS A 109 -4.97 -4.90 -28.11
CA LYS A 109 -5.53 -5.29 -29.43
C LYS A 109 -6.99 -5.75 -29.38
N ASP A 110 -7.48 -6.19 -28.22
CA ASP A 110 -8.86 -6.66 -28.03
C ASP A 110 -9.81 -5.57 -27.51
N LEU A 111 -9.32 -4.32 -27.30
CA LEU A 111 -10.17 -3.23 -26.82
C LEU A 111 -11.47 -3.02 -27.63
N PRO A 112 -11.49 -3.16 -28.98
CA PRO A 112 -12.74 -3.06 -29.74
C PRO A 112 -13.81 -4.09 -29.35
N LYS A 113 -13.43 -5.22 -28.72
CA LYS A 113 -14.37 -6.24 -28.25
C LYS A 113 -14.96 -5.90 -26.88
N ASP A 114 -14.22 -5.10 -26.08
CA ASP A 114 -14.56 -4.78 -24.70
C ASP A 114 -15.32 -3.45 -24.58
N VAL A 115 -15.38 -2.65 -25.65
CA VAL A 115 -16.08 -1.35 -25.68
C VAL A 115 -17.30 -1.40 -26.58
N SER A 116 -18.26 -0.50 -26.34
CA SER A 116 -19.49 -0.37 -27.12
C SER A 116 -19.83 1.09 -27.38
N ALA A 117 -20.63 1.35 -28.43
CA ALA A 117 -21.16 2.66 -28.69
C ALA A 117 -21.91 3.23 -27.49
N GLY A 118 -21.71 4.49 -27.20
CA GLY A 118 -22.24 5.18 -26.03
C GLY A 118 -21.28 5.19 -24.83
N GLY A 119 -20.20 4.38 -24.86
CA GLY A 119 -19.19 4.36 -23.82
C GLY A 119 -18.27 5.59 -23.84
N ALA A 120 -17.52 5.79 -22.77
CA ALA A 120 -16.47 6.81 -22.65
C ALA A 120 -15.09 6.17 -22.68
N ILE A 121 -14.12 6.84 -23.31
CA ILE A 121 -12.70 6.53 -23.24
C ILE A 121 -11.97 7.77 -22.74
N LEU A 122 -11.15 7.60 -21.70
CA LEU A 122 -10.39 8.67 -21.10
C LEU A 122 -8.90 8.50 -21.43
N ILE A 123 -8.22 9.61 -21.70
CA ILE A 123 -6.78 9.62 -22.03
C ILE A 123 -6.09 10.62 -21.12
N ASP A 124 -4.84 10.29 -20.72
CA ASP A 124 -3.99 11.15 -19.89
C ASP A 124 -4.67 11.51 -18.57
N ASP A 125 -4.97 10.50 -17.77
CA ASP A 125 -5.62 10.61 -16.44
C ASP A 125 -6.95 11.39 -16.49
N GLY A 126 -7.72 11.23 -17.58
CA GLY A 126 -9.02 11.85 -17.76
C GLY A 126 -8.98 13.31 -18.26
N LEU A 127 -7.81 13.84 -18.60
CA LEU A 127 -7.69 15.18 -19.18
C LEU A 127 -8.35 15.27 -20.56
N ILE A 128 -8.36 14.18 -21.32
CA ILE A 128 -9.05 14.05 -22.60
C ILE A 128 -10.17 13.03 -22.45
N GLU A 129 -11.35 13.39 -22.95
CA GLU A 129 -12.53 12.52 -22.94
C GLU A 129 -13.02 12.30 -24.36
N LEU A 130 -13.21 11.04 -24.72
CA LEU A 130 -13.78 10.58 -25.98
C LEU A 130 -15.10 9.86 -25.71
N HIS A 131 -16.10 10.14 -26.54
CA HIS A 131 -17.35 9.38 -26.61
C HIS A 131 -17.25 8.38 -27.76
N VAL A 132 -17.51 7.10 -27.48
CA VAL A 132 -17.51 6.04 -28.51
C VAL A 132 -18.77 6.16 -29.35
N ASP A 133 -18.61 6.46 -30.64
CA ASP A 133 -19.72 6.56 -31.59
C ASP A 133 -20.06 5.20 -32.19
N SER A 134 -19.02 4.46 -32.64
CA SER A 134 -19.16 3.13 -33.23
C SER A 134 -17.88 2.32 -33.08
N VAL A 135 -18.01 1.01 -33.23
CA VAL A 135 -16.89 0.06 -33.27
C VAL A 135 -17.02 -0.79 -34.52
N ASP A 136 -15.96 -0.81 -35.35
CA ASP A 136 -15.92 -1.60 -36.58
C ASP A 136 -14.55 -2.29 -36.74
N GLY A 137 -14.51 -3.59 -36.54
CA GLY A 137 -13.30 -4.41 -36.65
C GLY A 137 -12.20 -3.96 -35.69
N THR A 138 -11.16 -3.31 -36.22
CA THR A 138 -10.00 -2.80 -35.48
C THR A 138 -10.14 -1.34 -35.04
N GLU A 139 -11.22 -0.68 -35.44
CA GLU A 139 -11.44 0.75 -35.28
C GLU A 139 -12.48 1.03 -34.17
N ILE A 140 -12.18 2.01 -33.34
CA ILE A 140 -13.13 2.60 -32.41
C ILE A 140 -13.28 4.07 -32.81
N GLU A 141 -14.39 4.37 -33.43
CA GLU A 141 -14.69 5.74 -33.86
C GLU A 141 -15.24 6.54 -32.67
N CYS A 142 -14.65 7.68 -32.42
CA CYS A 142 -15.00 8.51 -31.28
C CYS A 142 -15.24 9.97 -31.65
N THR A 143 -16.01 10.65 -30.82
CA THR A 143 -16.11 12.12 -30.79
C THR A 143 -15.42 12.66 -29.55
N VAL A 144 -14.56 13.66 -29.72
CA VAL A 144 -13.87 14.33 -28.61
C VAL A 144 -14.86 15.15 -27.79
N VAL A 145 -15.09 14.78 -26.54
CA VAL A 145 -15.94 15.50 -25.58
C VAL A 145 -15.15 16.62 -24.91
N ASN A 146 -13.97 16.27 -24.39
CA ASN A 146 -13.01 17.23 -23.85
C ASN A 146 -11.67 17.07 -24.56
N GLY A 147 -11.17 18.15 -25.14
CA GLY A 147 -9.94 18.17 -25.94
C GLY A 147 -8.74 18.72 -25.17
N GLY A 148 -7.58 18.61 -25.78
CA GLY A 148 -6.30 19.06 -25.20
C GLY A 148 -5.11 18.49 -25.96
N PRO A 149 -3.87 18.74 -25.48
CA PRO A 149 -2.67 18.12 -26.03
C PRO A 149 -2.59 16.64 -25.62
N VAL A 150 -2.33 15.76 -26.58
CA VAL A 150 -2.09 14.32 -26.36
C VAL A 150 -0.70 13.98 -26.88
N SER A 151 0.11 13.31 -26.07
CA SER A 151 1.47 12.90 -26.43
C SER A 151 1.61 11.37 -26.46
N ASN A 152 2.79 10.89 -26.87
CA ASN A 152 3.13 9.48 -26.91
C ASN A 152 2.92 8.79 -25.56
N HIS A 153 2.52 7.53 -25.60
CA HIS A 153 2.45 6.60 -24.48
C HIS A 153 1.52 7.01 -23.32
N LYS A 154 0.54 7.91 -23.60
CA LYS A 154 -0.45 8.28 -22.58
C LYS A 154 -1.37 7.11 -22.24
N GLY A 155 -1.73 7.01 -20.97
CA GLY A 155 -2.68 6.02 -20.46
C GLY A 155 -4.06 6.18 -21.09
N VAL A 156 -4.74 5.06 -21.28
CA VAL A 156 -6.11 4.98 -21.80
C VAL A 156 -6.95 4.21 -20.81
N ASN A 157 -7.96 4.85 -20.26
CA ASN A 157 -8.93 4.27 -19.32
C ASN A 157 -10.29 4.11 -20.00
N VAL A 158 -11.03 3.10 -19.63
CA VAL A 158 -12.36 2.82 -20.18
C VAL A 158 -13.35 2.59 -19.03
N PRO A 159 -13.85 3.68 -18.42
CA PRO A 159 -14.72 3.59 -17.25
C PRO A 159 -15.93 2.69 -17.50
N GLY A 160 -16.16 1.75 -16.59
CA GLY A 160 -17.31 0.85 -16.64
C GLY A 160 -17.20 -0.32 -17.61
N ALA A 161 -16.14 -0.44 -18.41
CA ALA A 161 -15.91 -1.60 -19.27
C ALA A 161 -15.26 -2.76 -18.48
N GLU A 162 -15.68 -3.98 -18.81
CA GLU A 162 -15.03 -5.20 -18.31
C GLU A 162 -13.97 -5.64 -19.31
N LEU A 163 -12.70 -5.34 -19.00
CA LEU A 163 -11.60 -5.65 -19.90
C LEU A 163 -11.24 -7.15 -19.83
N SER A 164 -11.17 -7.79 -20.99
CA SER A 164 -10.82 -9.21 -21.12
C SER A 164 -9.31 -9.47 -21.12
N MET A 165 -8.47 -8.42 -20.98
CA MET A 165 -7.03 -8.56 -21.00
C MET A 165 -6.52 -9.36 -19.79
N PRO A 166 -5.46 -10.22 -19.98
CA PRO A 166 -4.84 -10.97 -18.91
C PRO A 166 -4.37 -10.03 -17.77
N PHE A 167 -4.60 -10.44 -16.54
CA PHE A 167 -4.18 -9.65 -15.37
C PHE A 167 -2.65 -9.59 -15.22
N ILE A 168 -1.96 -10.71 -15.43
CA ILE A 168 -0.50 -10.80 -15.35
C ILE A 168 0.06 -10.89 -16.76
N SER A 169 0.81 -9.87 -17.18
CA SER A 169 1.61 -9.91 -18.39
C SER A 169 2.89 -10.74 -18.18
N GLU A 170 3.58 -11.09 -19.29
CA GLU A 170 4.90 -11.73 -19.20
C GLU A 170 5.91 -10.86 -18.45
N GLN A 171 5.83 -9.54 -18.64
CA GLN A 171 6.67 -8.58 -17.92
C GLN A 171 6.34 -8.56 -16.42
N ASP A 172 5.05 -8.47 -16.03
CA ASP A 172 4.66 -8.49 -14.63
C ASP A 172 5.11 -9.79 -13.94
N ARG A 173 4.99 -10.93 -14.63
CA ARG A 173 5.50 -12.20 -14.13
C ARG A 173 7.01 -12.14 -13.88
N SER A 174 7.78 -11.66 -14.86
CA SER A 174 9.23 -11.49 -14.74
C SER A 174 9.60 -10.56 -13.59
N ASP A 175 8.87 -9.45 -13.45
CA ASP A 175 9.10 -8.45 -12.40
C ASP A 175 8.81 -9.04 -11.01
N ILE A 176 7.71 -9.78 -10.85
CA ILE A 176 7.35 -10.42 -9.57
C ILE A 176 8.37 -11.49 -9.21
N GLU A 177 8.78 -12.35 -10.15
CA GLU A 177 9.80 -13.36 -9.92
C GLU A 177 11.14 -12.74 -9.51
N PHE A 178 11.56 -11.67 -10.20
CA PHE A 178 12.74 -10.89 -9.82
C PHE A 178 12.62 -10.28 -8.42
N GLY A 179 11.45 -9.75 -8.07
CA GLY A 179 11.17 -9.24 -6.73
C GLY A 179 11.28 -10.33 -5.65
N CYS A 180 10.81 -11.53 -5.94
CA CYS A 180 10.98 -12.68 -5.04
C CYS A 180 12.45 -13.01 -4.80
N ASP A 181 13.27 -13.02 -5.86
CA ASP A 181 14.71 -13.33 -5.78
C ASP A 181 15.48 -12.25 -5.00
N LEU A 182 15.09 -10.98 -5.05
CA LEU A 182 15.65 -9.90 -4.24
C LEU A 182 15.21 -9.94 -2.78
N GLY A 183 14.03 -10.51 -2.50
CA GLY A 183 13.43 -10.61 -1.17
C GLY A 183 12.60 -9.40 -0.78
N TYR A 184 11.76 -8.88 -1.69
CA TYR A 184 10.73 -7.91 -1.36
C TYR A 184 9.75 -8.48 -0.33
N ASP A 185 9.30 -7.64 0.57
CA ASP A 185 8.39 -8.02 1.67
C ASP A 185 6.92 -7.97 1.24
N TYR A 186 6.60 -7.10 0.25
CA TYR A 186 5.25 -6.84 -0.25
C TYR A 186 5.23 -6.69 -1.77
N ILE A 187 4.15 -7.17 -2.38
CA ILE A 187 3.79 -6.90 -3.78
C ILE A 187 2.50 -6.07 -3.77
N ALA A 188 2.53 -4.85 -4.29
CA ALA A 188 1.35 -4.06 -4.58
C ALA A 188 0.89 -4.37 -6.00
N ALA A 189 -0.28 -5.00 -6.11
CA ALA A 189 -0.82 -5.55 -7.35
C ALA A 189 -1.71 -4.52 -8.04
N SER A 190 -1.21 -3.88 -9.11
CA SER A 190 -1.93 -2.84 -9.84
C SER A 190 -3.14 -3.39 -10.60
N PHE A 191 -4.21 -2.60 -10.67
CA PHE A 191 -5.45 -2.90 -11.40
C PHE A 191 -6.12 -4.21 -11.01
N THR A 192 -6.06 -4.62 -9.74
CA THR A 192 -6.72 -5.82 -9.24
C THR A 192 -8.24 -5.72 -9.40
N ARG A 193 -8.84 -6.71 -10.07
CA ARG A 193 -10.27 -6.75 -10.43
C ARG A 193 -11.04 -7.79 -9.62
N SER A 194 -10.36 -8.87 -9.18
CA SER A 194 -11.01 -10.02 -8.53
C SER A 194 -10.08 -10.77 -7.58
N ALA A 195 -10.64 -11.74 -6.84
CA ALA A 195 -9.86 -12.66 -6.00
C ALA A 195 -8.91 -13.52 -6.82
N GLU A 196 -9.31 -13.94 -8.03
CA GLU A 196 -8.52 -14.74 -8.96
C GLU A 196 -7.24 -14.03 -9.37
N ASP A 197 -7.30 -12.70 -9.57
CA ASP A 197 -6.13 -11.89 -9.88
C ASP A 197 -5.10 -11.96 -8.73
N VAL A 198 -5.55 -11.88 -7.49
CA VAL A 198 -4.71 -12.02 -6.29
C VAL A 198 -4.11 -13.42 -6.19
N LEU A 199 -4.93 -14.45 -6.44
CA LEU A 199 -4.50 -15.86 -6.39
C LEU A 199 -3.46 -16.16 -7.46
N ALA A 200 -3.55 -15.56 -8.66
CA ALA A 200 -2.55 -15.72 -9.71
C ALA A 200 -1.16 -15.20 -9.28
N ILE A 201 -1.10 -14.07 -8.56
CA ILE A 201 0.18 -13.61 -7.95
C ILE A 201 0.63 -14.58 -6.85
N ARG A 202 -0.31 -15.05 -6.01
CA ARG A 202 0.00 -16.01 -4.93
C ARG A 202 0.63 -17.28 -5.47
N GLU A 203 0.20 -17.77 -6.62
CA GLU A 203 0.80 -18.94 -7.30
C GLU A 203 2.25 -18.68 -7.68
N ILE A 204 2.58 -17.51 -8.23
CA ILE A 204 3.96 -17.13 -8.55
C ILE A 204 4.82 -17.09 -7.28
N LEU A 205 4.32 -16.44 -6.22
CA LEU A 205 5.04 -16.36 -4.93
C LEU A 205 5.31 -17.74 -4.35
N ASN A 206 4.31 -18.64 -4.38
CA ASN A 206 4.44 -20.01 -3.89
C ASN A 206 5.46 -20.80 -4.72
N ALA A 207 5.43 -20.68 -6.05
CA ALA A 207 6.39 -21.35 -6.93
C ALA A 207 7.84 -20.89 -6.69
N LYS A 208 8.04 -19.63 -6.30
CA LYS A 208 9.34 -19.05 -5.91
C LYS A 208 9.70 -19.30 -4.44
N GLY A 209 8.81 -19.90 -3.63
CA GLY A 209 9.02 -20.07 -2.18
C GLY A 209 9.06 -18.74 -1.43
N SER A 210 8.42 -17.70 -1.95
CA SER A 210 8.41 -16.36 -1.37
C SER A 210 7.27 -16.18 -0.37
N ASP A 211 7.58 -15.61 0.79
CA ASP A 211 6.63 -15.24 1.84
C ASP A 211 6.06 -13.82 1.68
N ALA A 212 6.34 -13.14 0.56
CA ALA A 212 5.87 -11.78 0.30
C ALA A 212 4.35 -11.68 0.45
N LYS A 213 3.87 -10.54 0.95
CA LYS A 213 2.45 -10.24 1.16
C LYS A 213 1.89 -9.46 -0.01
N ILE A 214 0.63 -9.68 -0.33
CA ILE A 214 -0.03 -9.05 -1.48
C ILE A 214 -0.95 -7.93 -0.97
N ILE A 215 -0.72 -6.71 -1.50
CA ILE A 215 -1.58 -5.55 -1.32
C ILE A 215 -2.29 -5.29 -2.66
N ALA A 216 -3.57 -5.62 -2.75
CA ALA A 216 -4.35 -5.41 -3.95
C ALA A 216 -4.68 -3.93 -4.12
N LYS A 217 -4.31 -3.33 -5.26
CA LYS A 217 -4.64 -1.94 -5.56
C LYS A 217 -6.04 -1.86 -6.18
N ILE A 218 -6.90 -1.10 -5.55
CA ILE A 218 -8.29 -0.90 -5.99
C ILE A 218 -8.33 0.39 -6.79
N GLU A 219 -8.39 0.25 -8.11
CA GLU A 219 -8.20 1.30 -9.11
C GLU A 219 -9.35 1.42 -10.10
N ASN A 220 -10.34 0.51 -10.06
CA ASN A 220 -11.46 0.45 -10.98
C ASN A 220 -12.75 -0.06 -10.31
N MET A 221 -13.88 0.11 -11.01
CA MET A 221 -15.20 -0.32 -10.51
C MET A 221 -15.30 -1.83 -10.29
N GLN A 222 -14.65 -2.64 -11.12
CA GLN A 222 -14.67 -4.11 -11.00
C GLN A 222 -14.03 -4.54 -9.67
N GLY A 223 -12.88 -3.95 -9.30
CA GLY A 223 -12.24 -4.17 -8.00
C GLY A 223 -13.10 -3.74 -6.81
N ILE A 224 -13.86 -2.64 -6.95
CA ILE A 224 -14.81 -2.18 -5.92
C ILE A 224 -15.97 -3.17 -5.76
N ASN A 225 -16.52 -3.66 -6.86
CA ASN A 225 -17.65 -4.61 -6.85
C ASN A 225 -17.23 -5.96 -6.25
N ASN A 226 -16.00 -6.40 -6.48
CA ASN A 226 -15.43 -7.65 -5.99
C ASN A 226 -14.61 -7.52 -4.70
N LEU A 227 -14.68 -6.37 -4.03
CA LEU A 227 -13.82 -6.00 -2.90
C LEU A 227 -13.79 -7.03 -1.78
N GLU A 228 -14.91 -7.69 -1.48
CA GLU A 228 -14.98 -8.69 -0.41
C GLU A 228 -14.11 -9.91 -0.71
N GLY A 229 -14.23 -10.47 -1.92
CA GLY A 229 -13.41 -11.60 -2.37
C GLY A 229 -11.92 -11.24 -2.47
N ILE A 230 -11.61 -10.02 -2.95
CA ILE A 230 -10.23 -9.51 -2.99
C ILE A 230 -9.64 -9.45 -1.58
N LEU A 231 -10.38 -8.90 -0.61
CA LEU A 231 -9.93 -8.82 0.79
C LEU A 231 -9.73 -10.20 1.41
N ASP A 232 -10.48 -11.22 1.02
CA ASP A 232 -10.29 -12.58 1.50
C ASP A 232 -9.00 -13.20 0.97
N ALA A 233 -8.68 -12.98 -0.29
CA ALA A 233 -7.48 -13.52 -0.96
C ALA A 233 -6.19 -12.74 -0.63
N ALA A 234 -6.26 -11.40 -0.49
CA ALA A 234 -5.12 -10.52 -0.27
C ALA A 234 -4.74 -10.37 1.21
N ASP A 235 -3.51 -9.92 1.48
CA ASP A 235 -3.05 -9.53 2.81
C ASP A 235 -3.49 -8.10 3.18
N GLY A 236 -3.87 -7.31 2.19
CA GLY A 236 -4.37 -5.95 2.33
C GLY A 236 -4.78 -5.35 1.00
N ILE A 237 -5.24 -4.11 1.05
CA ILE A 237 -5.62 -3.32 -0.12
C ILE A 237 -4.94 -1.95 -0.11
N MET A 238 -4.84 -1.35 -1.28
CA MET A 238 -4.46 0.05 -1.46
C MET A 238 -5.59 0.80 -2.18
N VAL A 239 -6.06 1.87 -1.56
CA VAL A 239 -6.97 2.83 -2.18
C VAL A 239 -6.13 3.77 -3.03
N ALA A 240 -5.98 3.46 -4.31
CA ALA A 240 -5.18 4.21 -5.27
C ALA A 240 -6.04 5.29 -5.92
N ARG A 241 -6.20 6.42 -5.22
CA ARG A 241 -7.19 7.47 -5.54
C ARG A 241 -6.97 8.16 -6.88
N GLY A 242 -5.72 8.18 -7.37
CA GLY A 242 -5.39 8.75 -8.69
C GLY A 242 -6.12 8.02 -9.79
N ASP A 243 -5.81 6.72 -9.96
CA ASP A 243 -6.40 5.89 -11.00
C ASP A 243 -7.90 5.67 -10.77
N LEU A 244 -8.30 5.44 -9.49
CA LEU A 244 -9.70 5.28 -9.14
C LEU A 244 -10.55 6.52 -9.51
N GLY A 245 -10.00 7.74 -9.33
CA GLY A 245 -10.70 8.98 -9.68
C GLY A 245 -10.83 9.25 -11.18
N VAL A 246 -10.14 8.46 -12.02
CA VAL A 246 -10.35 8.43 -13.47
C VAL A 246 -11.48 7.45 -13.85
N GLU A 247 -11.62 6.38 -13.09
CA GLU A 247 -12.58 5.29 -13.35
C GLU A 247 -13.97 5.53 -12.75
N VAL A 248 -14.08 6.41 -11.74
CA VAL A 248 -15.35 6.72 -11.07
C VAL A 248 -15.55 8.23 -10.96
N PRO A 249 -16.80 8.73 -10.79
CA PRO A 249 -17.03 10.14 -10.51
C PRO A 249 -16.24 10.60 -9.27
N LEU A 250 -15.63 11.78 -9.35
CA LEU A 250 -14.74 12.30 -8.30
C LEU A 250 -15.40 12.36 -6.93
N GLU A 251 -16.69 12.69 -6.86
CA GLU A 251 -17.49 12.76 -5.64
C GLU A 251 -17.69 11.40 -4.97
N GLU A 252 -17.56 10.28 -5.71
CA GLU A 252 -17.67 8.94 -5.17
C GLU A 252 -16.36 8.48 -4.47
N VAL A 253 -15.21 9.01 -4.87
CA VAL A 253 -13.90 8.59 -4.34
C VAL A 253 -13.82 8.66 -2.81
N PRO A 254 -14.23 9.74 -2.13
CA PRO A 254 -14.21 9.81 -0.66
C PRO A 254 -15.16 8.81 0.01
N VAL A 255 -16.30 8.52 -0.60
CA VAL A 255 -17.29 7.55 -0.10
C VAL A 255 -16.73 6.14 -0.21
N LEU A 256 -16.16 5.81 -1.36
CA LEU A 256 -15.52 4.52 -1.63
C LEU A 256 -14.29 4.30 -0.75
N GLN A 257 -13.44 5.32 -0.54
CA GLN A 257 -12.33 5.26 0.39
C GLN A 257 -12.79 4.84 1.80
N LYS A 258 -13.80 5.51 2.33
CA LYS A 258 -14.35 5.18 3.66
C LYS A 258 -14.92 3.76 3.73
N LYS A 259 -15.59 3.30 2.67
CA LYS A 259 -16.11 1.94 2.57
C LYS A 259 -14.95 0.92 2.58
N MET A 260 -13.95 1.11 1.74
CA MET A 260 -12.79 0.22 1.61
C MET A 260 -11.99 0.13 2.92
N ILE A 261 -11.70 1.26 3.56
CA ILE A 261 -10.99 1.29 4.84
C ILE A 261 -11.76 0.52 5.92
N ARG A 262 -13.09 0.74 6.02
CA ARG A 262 -13.93 0.02 7.00
C ARG A 262 -13.98 -1.48 6.74
N MET A 263 -14.12 -1.91 5.48
CA MET A 263 -14.17 -3.33 5.13
C MET A 263 -12.83 -4.01 5.44
N ALA A 264 -11.70 -3.38 5.08
CA ALA A 264 -10.37 -3.88 5.41
C ALA A 264 -10.17 -3.99 6.94
N ALA A 265 -10.58 -2.99 7.70
CA ALA A 265 -10.48 -2.98 9.15
C ALA A 265 -11.30 -4.11 9.80
N ARG A 266 -12.55 -4.34 9.36
CA ARG A 266 -13.40 -5.44 9.83
C ARG A 266 -12.78 -6.83 9.61
N LYS A 267 -12.10 -7.01 8.47
CA LYS A 267 -11.40 -8.27 8.15
C LYS A 267 -9.97 -8.34 8.75
N GLY A 268 -9.54 -7.33 9.53
CA GLY A 268 -8.20 -7.25 10.11
C GLY A 268 -7.09 -7.16 9.09
N LYS A 269 -7.38 -6.61 7.90
CA LYS A 269 -6.45 -6.47 6.78
C LYS A 269 -5.79 -5.10 6.74
N ILE A 270 -4.63 -5.02 6.09
CA ILE A 270 -3.93 -3.76 5.82
C ILE A 270 -4.77 -2.93 4.83
N CYS A 271 -4.87 -1.62 5.10
CA CYS A 271 -5.40 -0.66 4.14
C CYS A 271 -4.43 0.50 3.99
N VAL A 272 -4.00 0.77 2.77
CA VAL A 272 -3.12 1.89 2.41
C VAL A 272 -3.96 2.95 1.70
N THR A 273 -3.88 4.21 2.14
CA THR A 273 -4.44 5.35 1.39
C THR A 273 -3.31 6.02 0.62
N ALA A 274 -3.46 6.08 -0.70
CA ALA A 274 -2.40 6.44 -1.61
C ALA A 274 -2.81 7.56 -2.58
N THR A 275 -1.79 8.18 -3.18
CA THR A 275 -1.83 9.21 -4.23
C THR A 275 -2.38 10.56 -3.79
N GLN A 276 -1.73 11.64 -4.26
CA GLN A 276 -2.14 13.03 -4.06
C GLN A 276 -2.37 13.41 -2.58
N MET A 277 -1.56 12.84 -1.65
CA MET A 277 -1.72 13.11 -0.23
C MET A 277 -1.15 14.48 0.17
N LEU A 278 0.06 14.80 -0.30
CA LEU A 278 0.75 16.07 -0.10
C LEU A 278 1.35 16.57 -1.43
N ASP A 279 0.63 16.43 -2.53
CA ASP A 279 1.10 16.65 -3.90
C ASP A 279 1.74 18.02 -4.11
N SER A 280 1.19 19.09 -3.51
CA SER A 280 1.77 20.43 -3.58
C SER A 280 3.20 20.49 -3.02
N MET A 281 3.58 19.55 -2.13
CA MET A 281 4.94 19.46 -1.58
C MET A 281 5.97 18.90 -2.58
N MET A 282 5.56 18.46 -3.76
CA MET A 282 6.49 18.26 -4.86
C MET A 282 7.25 19.55 -5.23
N LYS A 283 6.62 20.71 -5.06
CA LYS A 283 7.17 22.02 -5.44
C LYS A 283 7.27 23.01 -4.28
N ASN A 284 6.53 22.79 -3.20
CA ASN A 284 6.43 23.71 -2.08
C ASN A 284 6.90 23.07 -0.76
N PRO A 285 7.55 23.80 0.17
CA PRO A 285 8.04 23.24 1.44
C PRO A 285 6.91 22.99 2.47
N ARG A 286 5.67 23.33 2.13
CA ARG A 286 4.48 23.15 2.99
C ARG A 286 3.29 22.71 2.15
N PRO A 287 2.43 21.84 2.68
CA PRO A 287 1.22 21.42 2.00
C PRO A 287 0.15 22.52 2.06
N THR A 288 -0.88 22.37 1.24
CA THR A 288 -2.12 23.11 1.37
C THR A 288 -2.90 22.67 2.62
N ARG A 289 -3.87 23.49 3.04
CA ARG A 289 -4.76 23.11 4.14
C ARG A 289 -5.66 21.92 3.78
N ALA A 290 -6.08 21.84 2.52
CA ALA A 290 -6.88 20.73 2.00
C ALA A 290 -6.12 19.38 2.11
N GLU A 291 -4.85 19.34 1.70
CA GLU A 291 -4.00 18.15 1.80
C GLU A 291 -3.75 17.74 3.26
N SER A 292 -3.50 18.70 4.15
CA SER A 292 -3.36 18.40 5.59
C SER A 292 -4.63 17.78 6.16
N THR A 293 -5.80 18.26 5.71
CA THR A 293 -7.12 17.73 6.10
C THR A 293 -7.35 16.35 5.50
N ASP A 294 -6.92 16.11 4.27
CA ASP A 294 -7.05 14.82 3.59
C ASP A 294 -6.24 13.72 4.31
N VAL A 295 -4.97 14.00 4.64
CA VAL A 295 -4.13 13.09 5.44
C VAL A 295 -4.79 12.77 6.78
N ALA A 296 -5.29 13.79 7.50
CA ALA A 296 -5.97 13.60 8.78
C ALA A 296 -7.26 12.77 8.62
N ASN A 297 -8.06 13.02 7.58
CA ASN A 297 -9.30 12.27 7.32
C ASN A 297 -9.03 10.80 7.04
N ALA A 298 -8.01 10.45 6.24
CA ALA A 298 -7.63 9.06 6.02
C ALA A 298 -7.30 8.32 7.34
N ILE A 299 -6.65 9.02 8.28
CA ILE A 299 -6.32 8.48 9.61
C ILE A 299 -7.57 8.37 10.49
N TYR A 300 -8.45 9.38 10.49
CA TYR A 300 -9.75 9.31 11.17
C TYR A 300 -10.62 8.20 10.60
N ASP A 301 -10.56 7.91 9.31
CA ASP A 301 -11.28 6.80 8.68
C ASP A 301 -10.74 5.43 9.13
N GLY A 302 -9.48 5.38 9.59
CA GLY A 302 -8.86 4.18 10.13
C GLY A 302 -7.90 3.48 9.17
N THR A 303 -7.30 4.19 8.22
CA THR A 303 -6.25 3.62 7.35
C THR A 303 -5.09 3.02 8.18
N THR A 304 -4.43 1.99 7.66
CA THR A 304 -3.24 1.40 8.29
C THR A 304 -2.00 2.20 7.95
N ALA A 305 -1.91 2.64 6.70
CA ALA A 305 -0.77 3.39 6.18
C ALA A 305 -1.23 4.48 5.20
N ILE A 306 -0.39 5.48 5.07
CA ILE A 306 -0.51 6.59 4.12
C ILE A 306 0.74 6.60 3.25
N MET A 307 0.59 6.93 1.96
CA MET A 307 1.68 6.81 0.99
C MET A 307 2.01 8.16 0.34
N LEU A 308 3.30 8.43 0.23
CA LEU A 308 3.88 9.49 -0.60
C LEU A 308 4.40 8.88 -1.90
N SER A 309 4.02 9.46 -3.03
CA SER A 309 4.40 9.02 -4.38
C SER A 309 5.44 9.96 -4.97
N GLY A 310 5.04 10.91 -5.77
CA GLY A 310 5.91 11.92 -6.38
C GLY A 310 6.66 12.77 -5.36
N GLU A 311 6.03 13.06 -4.23
CA GLU A 311 6.57 13.90 -3.15
C GLU A 311 7.94 13.41 -2.65
N THR A 312 8.14 12.08 -2.58
CA THR A 312 9.43 11.48 -2.18
C THR A 312 10.24 10.97 -3.35
N ALA A 313 9.62 10.61 -4.49
CA ALA A 313 10.31 10.06 -5.64
C ALA A 313 11.05 11.11 -6.48
N SER A 314 10.42 12.26 -6.73
CA SER A 314 10.91 13.29 -7.63
C SER A 314 10.67 14.72 -7.14
N GLY A 315 10.01 14.89 -5.99
CA GLY A 315 9.72 16.20 -5.41
C GLY A 315 10.97 16.92 -4.90
N ALA A 316 10.88 18.25 -4.76
CA ALA A 316 11.95 19.07 -4.26
C ALA A 316 12.15 19.00 -2.72
N TYR A 317 11.15 18.44 -1.99
CA TYR A 317 11.11 18.44 -0.52
C TYR A 317 10.79 17.05 0.05
N PRO A 318 11.54 15.97 -0.29
CA PRO A 318 11.21 14.61 0.11
C PRO A 318 11.22 14.41 1.65
N GLU A 319 12.24 14.90 2.35
CA GLU A 319 12.34 14.79 3.82
C GLU A 319 11.21 15.55 4.52
N GLU A 320 10.96 16.78 4.12
CA GLU A 320 9.90 17.63 4.70
C GLU A 320 8.51 17.04 4.49
N SER A 321 8.29 16.38 3.36
CA SER A 321 7.02 15.69 3.06
C SER A 321 6.77 14.57 4.06
N VAL A 322 7.78 13.73 4.33
CA VAL A 322 7.66 12.65 5.33
C VAL A 322 7.49 13.23 6.73
N ARG A 323 8.29 14.22 7.14
CA ARG A 323 8.16 14.88 8.45
C ARG A 323 6.80 15.52 8.64
N THR A 324 6.27 16.17 7.61
CA THR A 324 4.95 16.81 7.65
C THR A 324 3.85 15.75 7.79
N MET A 325 3.91 14.69 6.99
CA MET A 325 2.96 13.58 7.07
C MET A 325 3.02 12.91 8.46
N ALA A 326 4.20 12.71 9.03
CA ALA A 326 4.38 12.16 10.37
C ALA A 326 3.74 13.04 11.45
N ARG A 327 3.97 14.36 11.41
CA ARG A 327 3.37 15.31 12.37
C ARG A 327 1.85 15.35 12.28
N ILE A 328 1.28 15.32 11.07
CA ILE A 328 -0.17 15.27 10.90
C ILE A 328 -0.72 13.97 11.48
N ALA A 329 -0.05 12.84 11.22
CA ALA A 329 -0.45 11.54 11.74
C ALA A 329 -0.44 11.51 13.28
N GLU A 330 0.66 11.91 13.91
CA GLU A 330 0.79 11.96 15.37
C GLU A 330 -0.25 12.88 16.02
N ARG A 331 -0.49 14.07 15.44
CA ARG A 331 -1.49 14.99 15.97
C ARG A 331 -2.90 14.41 15.87
N THR A 332 -3.23 13.78 14.74
CA THR A 332 -4.54 13.18 14.50
C THR A 332 -4.76 11.97 15.41
N GLU A 333 -3.75 11.10 15.56
CA GLU A 333 -3.83 9.93 16.44
C GLU A 333 -4.06 10.31 17.90
N ASN A 334 -3.48 11.41 18.37
CA ASN A 334 -3.69 11.92 19.73
C ASN A 334 -5.11 12.48 19.97
N ASP A 335 -5.87 12.74 18.92
CA ASP A 335 -7.27 13.20 19.00
C ASP A 335 -8.27 12.04 18.98
N ILE A 336 -7.84 10.85 18.50
CA ILE A 336 -8.70 9.68 18.35
C ILE A 336 -8.90 8.98 19.70
N ASN A 337 -10.17 8.72 20.06
CA ASN A 337 -10.51 7.84 21.17
C ASN A 337 -10.43 6.36 20.70
N TYR A 338 -9.27 5.74 20.92
CA TYR A 338 -9.05 4.34 20.52
C TYR A 338 -9.83 3.35 21.35
N ALA A 339 -10.11 3.62 22.64
CA ALA A 339 -10.94 2.79 23.48
C ALA A 339 -12.34 2.62 22.87
N ARG A 340 -12.96 3.74 22.46
CA ARG A 340 -14.25 3.71 21.77
C ARG A 340 -14.19 3.00 20.40
N ARG A 341 -13.06 3.12 19.68
CA ARG A 341 -12.86 2.39 18.43
C ARG A 341 -12.76 0.89 18.65
N MET A 342 -12.00 0.47 19.64
CA MET A 342 -11.81 -0.94 19.96
C MET A 342 -13.14 -1.60 20.37
N SER A 343 -13.98 -0.92 21.15
CA SER A 343 -15.32 -1.44 21.50
C SER A 343 -16.27 -1.52 20.31
N ALA A 344 -16.04 -0.73 19.25
CA ALA A 344 -16.84 -0.78 18.00
C ALA A 344 -16.37 -1.87 17.00
N VAL A 345 -15.26 -2.58 17.27
CA VAL A 345 -14.77 -3.72 16.47
C VAL A 345 -15.47 -5.03 16.95
N GLU A 346 -16.80 -5.03 17.03
CA GLU A 346 -17.57 -6.17 17.54
C GLU A 346 -17.66 -7.36 16.56
N GLU A 347 -17.36 -7.16 15.27
CA GLU A 347 -17.61 -8.15 14.21
C GLU A 347 -16.39 -9.05 13.87
N MET A 348 -15.25 -8.92 14.57
CA MET A 348 -14.11 -9.80 14.28
C MET A 348 -14.34 -11.20 14.82
N ASP A 349 -14.06 -12.20 13.98
CA ASP A 349 -14.08 -13.61 14.41
C ASP A 349 -13.03 -13.86 15.50
N ARG A 350 -13.50 -14.30 16.66
CA ARG A 350 -12.70 -14.61 17.86
C ARG A 350 -12.81 -16.09 18.25
N SER A 351 -13.24 -16.94 17.30
CA SER A 351 -13.44 -18.37 17.57
C SER A 351 -12.13 -19.14 17.77
N ASP A 352 -11.02 -18.65 17.23
CA ASP A 352 -9.69 -19.24 17.46
C ASP A 352 -8.98 -18.71 18.70
N ILE A 353 -8.15 -19.56 19.33
CA ILE A 353 -7.42 -19.22 20.59
C ILE A 353 -6.58 -17.95 20.44
N THR A 354 -5.85 -17.81 19.35
CA THR A 354 -4.96 -16.65 19.15
C THR A 354 -5.75 -15.34 19.03
N SER A 355 -6.90 -15.36 18.35
CA SER A 355 -7.79 -14.20 18.23
C SER A 355 -8.40 -13.83 19.58
N ALA A 356 -8.86 -14.82 20.36
CA ALA A 356 -9.39 -14.61 21.70
C ALA A 356 -8.33 -14.02 22.65
N ILE A 357 -7.12 -14.59 22.67
CA ILE A 357 -6.00 -14.10 23.50
C ILE A 357 -5.54 -12.71 23.05
N SER A 358 -5.47 -12.45 21.75
CA SER A 358 -5.11 -11.11 21.23
C SER A 358 -6.12 -10.05 21.67
N HIS A 359 -7.42 -10.39 21.63
CA HIS A 359 -8.48 -9.50 22.12
C HIS A 359 -8.34 -9.27 23.64
N ALA A 360 -8.23 -10.33 24.43
CA ALA A 360 -8.02 -10.24 25.88
C ALA A 360 -6.76 -9.41 26.23
N THR A 361 -5.66 -9.58 25.47
CA THR A 361 -4.44 -8.79 25.63
C THR A 361 -4.71 -7.29 25.48
N CYS A 362 -5.49 -6.90 24.45
CA CYS A 362 -5.82 -5.50 24.23
C CYS A 362 -6.74 -4.93 25.32
N MET A 363 -7.72 -5.72 25.81
CA MET A 363 -8.59 -5.31 26.93
C MET A 363 -7.80 -5.15 28.21
N VAL A 364 -6.95 -6.12 28.55
CA VAL A 364 -6.07 -6.02 29.73
C VAL A 364 -5.16 -4.79 29.63
N ALA A 365 -4.58 -4.52 28.45
CA ALA A 365 -3.72 -3.37 28.25
C ALA A 365 -4.46 -2.03 28.47
N GLU A 366 -5.75 -1.97 28.12
CA GLU A 366 -6.61 -0.81 28.38
C GLU A 366 -6.90 -0.66 29.90
N ASP A 367 -7.35 -1.74 30.54
CA ASP A 367 -7.74 -1.74 31.95
C ASP A 367 -6.59 -1.36 32.90
N VAL A 368 -5.37 -1.85 32.60
CA VAL A 368 -4.17 -1.54 33.40
C VAL A 368 -3.43 -0.29 32.94
N HIS A 369 -3.96 0.43 31.97
CA HIS A 369 -3.33 1.61 31.35
C HIS A 369 -1.90 1.32 30.88
N ALA A 370 -1.70 0.17 30.24
CA ALA A 370 -0.39 -0.29 29.81
C ALA A 370 0.26 0.70 28.82
N LYS A 371 1.55 0.90 29.01
CA LYS A 371 2.36 1.77 28.15
C LYS A 371 2.57 1.17 26.75
N ALA A 372 2.71 -0.15 26.70
CA ALA A 372 2.85 -0.91 25.46
C ALA A 372 2.37 -2.35 25.63
N ILE A 373 1.98 -2.97 24.50
CA ILE A 373 1.87 -4.42 24.39
C ILE A 373 3.18 -4.94 23.80
N ILE A 374 3.82 -5.90 24.46
CA ILE A 374 5.00 -6.60 23.96
C ILE A 374 4.54 -7.95 23.42
N THR A 375 4.83 -8.27 22.17
CA THR A 375 4.56 -9.60 21.64
C THR A 375 5.83 -10.23 21.10
N VAL A 376 6.01 -11.52 21.39
CA VAL A 376 7.07 -12.33 20.78
C VAL A 376 6.45 -13.22 19.73
N THR A 377 6.91 -13.11 18.50
CA THR A 377 6.31 -13.82 17.37
C THR A 377 7.34 -14.24 16.32
N MET A 378 7.24 -15.48 15.86
CA MET A 378 8.11 -16.03 14.81
C MET A 378 7.59 -15.71 13.39
N SER A 379 6.28 -15.70 13.19
CA SER A 379 5.64 -15.52 11.88
C SER A 379 5.00 -14.14 11.69
N GLY A 380 4.96 -13.30 12.74
CA GLY A 380 4.21 -12.05 12.75
C GLY A 380 2.69 -12.22 12.93
N PHE A 381 2.18 -13.45 13.11
CA PHE A 381 0.74 -13.71 13.19
C PHE A 381 0.10 -13.00 14.40
N THR A 382 0.67 -13.15 15.59
CA THR A 382 0.20 -12.49 16.81
C THR A 382 0.19 -10.96 16.68
N ALA A 383 1.29 -10.39 16.16
CA ALA A 383 1.38 -8.95 15.93
C ALA A 383 0.29 -8.44 14.98
N ARG A 384 -0.05 -9.21 13.95
CA ARG A 384 -1.14 -8.89 13.01
C ARG A 384 -2.50 -8.92 13.71
N ARG A 385 -2.77 -9.95 14.54
CA ARG A 385 -4.03 -10.06 15.29
C ARG A 385 -4.19 -8.93 16.30
N LEU A 386 -3.14 -8.55 17.01
CA LEU A 386 -3.12 -7.40 17.91
C LEU A 386 -3.34 -6.08 17.15
N SER A 387 -2.62 -5.88 16.05
CA SER A 387 -2.75 -4.70 15.19
C SER A 387 -4.19 -4.51 14.69
N ALA A 388 -4.86 -5.59 14.32
CA ALA A 388 -6.25 -5.58 13.86
C ALA A 388 -7.23 -5.06 14.93
N GLN A 389 -6.96 -5.30 16.21
CA GLN A 389 -7.78 -4.81 17.34
C GLN A 389 -7.63 -3.29 17.56
N ARG A 390 -6.63 -2.64 16.96
CA ARG A 390 -6.37 -1.19 17.13
C ARG A 390 -6.24 -0.77 18.60
N PRO A 391 -5.35 -1.38 19.39
CA PRO A 391 -5.25 -1.14 20.83
C PRO A 391 -4.93 0.32 21.17
N VAL A 392 -5.21 0.70 22.41
CA VAL A 392 -4.98 2.06 22.95
C VAL A 392 -3.49 2.44 23.00
N CYS A 393 -2.60 1.45 23.14
CA CYS A 393 -1.14 1.64 23.20
C CYS A 393 -0.42 1.03 21.99
N GLY A 394 0.87 1.32 21.83
CA GLY A 394 1.71 0.75 20.78
C GLY A 394 2.01 -0.73 21.02
N ILE A 395 2.32 -1.45 19.94
CA ILE A 395 2.68 -2.87 19.97
C ILE A 395 4.16 -3.00 19.62
N ILE A 396 4.98 -3.49 20.56
CA ILE A 396 6.38 -3.82 20.34
C ILE A 396 6.46 -5.29 19.94
N ALA A 397 6.72 -5.57 18.66
CA ALA A 397 6.74 -6.93 18.13
C ALA A 397 8.18 -7.44 18.05
N CYS A 398 8.55 -8.34 18.93
CA CYS A 398 9.87 -8.94 19.02
C CYS A 398 9.95 -10.22 18.17
N THR A 399 10.99 -10.32 17.33
CA THR A 399 11.25 -11.50 16.49
C THR A 399 12.75 -11.64 16.23
N PRO A 400 13.29 -12.86 16.11
CA PRO A 400 14.67 -13.08 15.66
C PRO A 400 14.80 -12.93 14.13
N ASP A 401 13.71 -13.08 13.38
CA ASP A 401 13.70 -13.03 11.91
C ASP A 401 13.58 -11.59 11.38
N ARG A 402 14.63 -11.13 10.69
CA ARG A 402 14.70 -9.78 10.11
C ARG A 402 13.65 -9.55 9.02
N ALA A 403 13.34 -10.56 8.19
CA ALA A 403 12.34 -10.43 7.13
C ALA A 403 10.93 -10.29 7.74
N LYS A 404 10.61 -11.11 8.75
CA LYS A 404 9.35 -10.96 9.50
C LYS A 404 9.27 -9.61 10.24
N GLY A 405 10.39 -9.14 10.79
CA GLY A 405 10.48 -7.79 11.36
C GLY A 405 10.11 -6.72 10.35
N ARG A 406 10.67 -6.75 9.13
CA ARG A 406 10.31 -5.80 8.06
C ARG A 406 8.84 -5.90 7.68
N GLN A 407 8.31 -7.12 7.45
CA GLN A 407 6.90 -7.34 7.14
C GLN A 407 5.97 -6.75 8.19
N MET A 408 6.28 -6.88 9.48
CA MET A 408 5.47 -6.32 10.57
C MET A 408 5.47 -4.78 10.58
N ASN A 409 6.44 -4.12 9.94
CA ASN A 409 6.53 -2.65 9.96
C ASN A 409 5.42 -1.94 9.16
N LEU A 410 4.64 -2.65 8.34
CA LEU A 410 3.44 -2.11 7.68
C LEU A 410 2.16 -2.32 8.52
N LEU A 411 2.22 -3.03 9.66
CA LEU A 411 1.06 -3.23 10.52
C LEU A 411 0.79 -2.00 11.40
N PHE A 412 -0.47 -1.61 11.53
CA PHE A 412 -0.86 -0.45 12.34
C PHE A 412 -0.42 -0.61 13.81
N GLY A 413 0.25 0.41 14.32
CA GLY A 413 0.69 0.47 15.71
C GLY A 413 1.82 -0.49 16.09
N VAL A 414 2.32 -1.32 15.15
CA VAL A 414 3.38 -2.30 15.41
C VAL A 414 4.75 -1.68 15.19
N HIS A 415 5.62 -1.83 16.18
CA HIS A 415 7.03 -1.45 16.15
C HIS A 415 7.87 -2.72 16.25
N PRO A 416 8.40 -3.23 15.13
CA PRO A 416 9.17 -4.47 15.14
C PRO A 416 10.57 -4.26 15.71
N VAL A 417 11.02 -5.22 16.54
CA VAL A 417 12.35 -5.25 17.12
C VAL A 417 12.99 -6.60 16.89
N ILE A 418 14.22 -6.58 16.40
CA ILE A 418 14.99 -7.81 16.23
C ILE A 418 15.66 -8.14 17.56
N ILE A 419 15.33 -9.31 18.11
CA ILE A 419 15.91 -9.87 19.32
C ILE A 419 16.73 -11.14 18.97
N PRO A 420 17.70 -11.53 19.80
CA PRO A 420 18.39 -12.81 19.59
C PRO A 420 17.43 -13.99 19.80
N GLU A 421 17.78 -15.12 19.18
CA GLU A 421 17.17 -16.40 19.52
C GLU A 421 17.48 -16.75 21.00
N ALA A 422 16.51 -17.32 21.70
CA ALA A 422 16.65 -17.71 23.08
C ALA A 422 16.33 -19.20 23.25
N GLY A 423 17.06 -19.86 24.14
CA GLY A 423 16.87 -21.28 24.43
C GLY A 423 15.73 -21.55 25.42
N THR A 424 15.33 -20.55 26.20
CA THR A 424 14.27 -20.65 27.20
C THR A 424 13.25 -19.52 27.07
N GLU A 425 12.05 -19.75 27.59
CA GLU A 425 10.98 -18.72 27.63
C GLU A 425 11.41 -17.50 28.45
N GLU A 426 12.11 -17.75 29.56
CA GLU A 426 12.54 -16.69 30.47
C GLU A 426 13.58 -15.76 29.85
N GLU A 427 14.55 -16.33 29.12
CA GLU A 427 15.52 -15.56 28.33
C GLU A 427 14.85 -14.73 27.25
N LEU A 428 13.87 -15.33 26.54
CA LEU A 428 13.12 -14.67 25.48
C LEU A 428 12.32 -13.48 25.99
N PHE A 429 11.60 -13.66 27.10
CA PHE A 429 10.80 -12.59 27.71
C PHE A 429 11.69 -11.47 28.26
N ARG A 430 12.80 -11.82 28.89
CA ARG A 430 13.80 -10.83 29.32
C ARG A 430 14.34 -10.03 28.15
N ALA A 431 14.73 -10.68 27.08
CA ALA A 431 15.21 -10.01 25.86
C ALA A 431 14.14 -9.09 25.25
N ALA A 432 12.87 -9.49 25.26
CA ALA A 432 11.77 -8.69 24.76
C ALA A 432 11.49 -7.44 25.64
N ILE A 433 11.55 -7.57 26.94
CA ILE A 433 11.40 -6.43 27.88
C ILE A 433 12.57 -5.47 27.73
N GLU A 434 13.81 -5.96 27.69
CA GLU A 434 15.00 -5.13 27.47
C GLU A 434 14.98 -4.42 26.10
N ALA A 435 14.41 -5.07 25.09
CA ALA A 435 14.19 -4.43 23.79
C ALA A 435 13.14 -3.31 23.87
N ALA A 436 12.10 -3.50 24.66
CA ALA A 436 11.05 -2.50 24.85
C ALA A 436 11.56 -1.24 25.58
N LYS A 437 12.49 -1.39 26.53
CA LYS A 437 13.13 -0.25 27.23
C LYS A 437 13.93 0.69 26.30
N LYS A 438 14.26 0.26 25.08
CA LYS A 438 14.94 1.10 24.07
C LYS A 438 14.01 2.10 23.41
N PHE A 439 12.71 1.97 23.60
CA PHE A 439 11.74 2.96 23.16
C PHE A 439 11.57 4.01 24.25
N ASP A 440 11.67 5.29 23.88
CA ASP A 440 11.53 6.43 24.82
C ASP A 440 10.20 6.44 25.57
N ASP A 441 9.21 5.73 25.04
CA ASP A 441 7.86 5.62 25.59
C ASP A 441 7.75 4.57 26.74
N VAL A 442 8.75 3.71 26.96
CA VAL A 442 8.74 2.65 28.00
C VAL A 442 9.87 2.89 29.01
N ARG A 443 9.52 3.11 30.27
CA ARG A 443 10.44 3.47 31.36
C ARG A 443 10.29 2.53 32.55
N PRO A 444 11.29 2.45 33.42
CA PRO A 444 11.11 1.78 34.75
C PRO A 444 9.91 2.33 35.51
N GLY A 445 9.11 1.44 36.05
CA GLY A 445 7.83 1.73 36.71
C GLY A 445 6.60 1.73 35.79
N ASP A 446 6.78 1.67 34.48
CA ASP A 446 5.65 1.54 33.55
C ASP A 446 5.09 0.11 33.55
N THR A 447 3.77 -0.01 33.42
CA THR A 447 3.11 -1.31 33.20
C THR A 447 3.08 -1.64 31.71
N VAL A 448 3.46 -2.88 31.37
CA VAL A 448 3.38 -3.43 30.00
C VAL A 448 2.64 -4.76 30.02
N VAL A 449 2.02 -5.11 28.90
CA VAL A 449 1.37 -6.42 28.73
C VAL A 449 2.16 -7.24 27.72
N LEU A 450 2.66 -8.40 28.14
CA LEU A 450 3.39 -9.33 27.31
C LEU A 450 2.48 -10.47 26.85
N THR A 451 2.52 -10.80 25.56
CA THR A 451 1.81 -11.95 25.00
C THR A 451 2.71 -12.77 24.09
N ALA A 452 2.59 -14.08 24.17
CA ALA A 452 3.39 -15.03 23.40
C ALA A 452 2.67 -16.36 23.22
N GLY A 453 3.19 -17.19 22.33
CA GLY A 453 2.84 -18.62 22.24
C GLY A 453 3.83 -19.48 23.03
N VAL A 454 3.34 -20.27 23.98
CA VAL A 454 4.13 -21.23 24.74
C VAL A 454 3.55 -22.64 24.54
N PRO A 455 4.38 -23.70 24.36
CA PRO A 455 5.85 -23.66 24.28
C PRO A 455 6.37 -22.94 23.04
N LEU A 456 7.61 -22.42 23.12
CA LEU A 456 8.25 -21.69 22.02
C LEU A 456 8.41 -22.54 20.76
N GLY A 457 8.47 -21.87 19.58
CA GLY A 457 8.73 -22.53 18.30
C GLY A 457 7.48 -23.04 17.57
N VAL A 458 6.30 -22.97 18.16
CA VAL A 458 5.03 -23.34 17.51
C VAL A 458 4.38 -22.07 16.95
N ALA A 459 4.40 -21.90 15.64
CA ALA A 459 3.79 -20.76 14.98
C ALA A 459 2.24 -20.76 15.14
N GLY A 460 1.64 -19.59 15.41
CA GLY A 460 0.18 -19.43 15.51
C GLY A 460 -0.44 -19.92 16.84
N ASN A 461 0.37 -20.24 17.86
CA ASN A 461 -0.10 -20.72 19.15
C ASN A 461 0.03 -19.64 20.24
N THR A 462 -0.57 -18.46 20.03
CA THR A 462 -0.60 -17.44 21.07
C THR A 462 -1.62 -17.82 22.14
N ASN A 463 -1.13 -18.13 23.35
CA ASN A 463 -1.95 -18.69 24.43
C ASN A 463 -1.65 -18.11 25.84
N MET A 464 -0.79 -17.08 25.90
CA MET A 464 -0.36 -16.48 27.17
C MET A 464 -0.51 -14.95 27.16
N VAL A 465 -0.98 -14.41 28.28
CA VAL A 465 -0.99 -12.97 28.59
C VAL A 465 -0.36 -12.77 29.98
N ARG A 466 0.56 -11.83 30.10
CA ARG A 466 1.23 -11.49 31.37
C ARG A 466 1.34 -9.98 31.53
N VAL A 467 0.91 -9.46 32.65
CA VAL A 467 1.11 -8.06 33.06
C VAL A 467 2.43 -7.94 33.82
N ILE A 468 3.24 -6.96 33.43
CA ILE A 468 4.60 -6.77 33.98
C ILE A 468 4.81 -5.30 34.29
N GLU A 469 5.35 -4.99 35.45
CA GLU A 469 5.94 -3.69 35.75
C GLU A 469 7.41 -3.71 35.32
N VAL A 470 7.82 -2.72 34.57
CA VAL A 470 9.18 -2.62 33.99
C VAL A 470 10.13 -2.18 35.13
N GLU A 471 11.13 -3.02 35.41
CA GLU A 471 12.18 -2.73 36.39
C GLU A 471 13.26 -1.77 35.86
#